data_b704f723ff513524917f277a46d79219
#
_entry.id   b704f723ff513524917f277a46d79219
#
_cell.length_a   1.000
_cell.length_b   1.000
_cell.length_c   1.000
_cell.angle_alpha   90.00
_cell.angle_beta   90.00
_cell.angle_gamma   90.00
#
_symmetry.space_group_name_H-M   'P 1'
#
loop_
_entity.id
_entity.type
_entity.pdbx_description
1 polymer ?
#
loop_
_entity_poly.entity_id
_entity_poly.type
_entity_poly.pdbx_seq_one_letter_code
_entity_poly.pdbx_strand_id
1 'polypeptide(L)'
;MINYRLLCLNLPSNKFKEAKEKGEVLYKSIDEVYCPYFQEKISFGVQGLEHLKFKRRERARSEQDQYMRFKLLNLAPEILRSSHTLQGILETEKFERVRVHSRTDTILKPVSYYEFIAVLKRNRVRIIIKQIEDGQKFFWSIIPFWGMNAETRSRILHDGVPEED
;
A
#
# COMPACT_ATOMS: atom_id res chain seq x y z
N MET A 1 -17.44 -15.61 -5.55
CA MET A 1 -16.41 -14.73 -6.16
C MET A 1 -17.04 -13.37 -6.36
N ILE A 2 -16.69 -12.41 -5.53
CA ILE A 2 -17.23 -11.06 -5.65
C ILE A 2 -16.64 -10.44 -6.93
N ASN A 3 -17.53 -10.11 -7.87
CA ASN A 3 -17.13 -9.51 -9.14
C ASN A 3 -16.87 -8.01 -8.91
N TYR A 4 -15.64 -7.67 -8.58
CA TYR A 4 -15.22 -6.30 -8.27
C TYR A 4 -15.45 -5.29 -9.38
N ARG A 5 -15.65 -5.75 -10.62
CA ARG A 5 -15.93 -4.89 -11.77
C ARG A 5 -17.36 -4.31 -11.75
N LEU A 6 -18.30 -5.02 -11.12
CA LEU A 6 -19.70 -4.54 -10.97
C LEU A 6 -19.89 -3.59 -9.78
N LEU A 7 -19.01 -3.67 -8.77
CA LEU A 7 -18.97 -2.70 -7.66
C LEU A 7 -18.44 -1.33 -8.08
N CYS A 8 -17.87 -1.25 -9.28
CA CYS A 8 -17.08 -0.10 -9.73
C CYS A 8 -17.86 0.97 -10.47
N LEU A 9 -19.07 0.69 -10.93
CA LEU A 9 -19.80 1.62 -11.81
C LEU A 9 -20.59 2.71 -11.08
N ASN A 10 -20.91 2.52 -9.80
CA ASN A 10 -21.56 3.53 -8.97
C ASN A 10 -21.30 3.27 -7.48
N LEU A 11 -20.11 3.65 -7.00
CA LEU A 11 -19.85 3.63 -5.57
C LEU A 11 -20.67 4.74 -4.92
N PRO A 12 -21.68 4.44 -4.05
CA PRO A 12 -22.39 5.49 -3.34
C PRO A 12 -21.41 6.28 -2.48
N SER A 13 -21.47 7.61 -2.56
CA SER A 13 -20.58 8.51 -1.82
C SER A 13 -20.52 8.20 -0.32
N ASN A 14 -21.63 7.76 0.26
CA ASN A 14 -21.70 7.36 1.67
C ASN A 14 -20.83 6.14 1.99
N LYS A 15 -20.77 5.15 1.09
CA LYS A 15 -19.95 3.93 1.30
C LYS A 15 -18.46 4.22 1.26
N PHE A 16 -18.04 5.11 0.37
CA PHE A 16 -16.65 5.54 0.32
C PHE A 16 -16.24 6.27 1.61
N LYS A 17 -17.07 7.23 2.04
CA LYS A 17 -16.81 8.02 3.24
C LYS A 17 -16.69 7.15 4.48
N GLU A 18 -17.63 6.24 4.67
CA GLU A 18 -17.63 5.27 5.76
C GLU A 18 -16.39 4.36 5.74
N ALA A 19 -16.02 3.82 4.58
CA ALA A 19 -14.86 2.96 4.44
C ALA A 19 -13.55 3.70 4.70
N LYS A 20 -13.45 4.95 4.26
CA LYS A 20 -12.30 5.83 4.51
C LYS A 20 -12.15 6.13 6.00
N GLU A 21 -13.20 6.57 6.66
CA GLU A 21 -13.20 6.88 8.10
C GLU A 21 -12.80 5.66 8.94
N LYS A 22 -13.43 4.51 8.69
CA LYS A 22 -13.08 3.24 9.36
C LYS A 22 -11.65 2.80 9.08
N GLY A 23 -11.21 2.94 7.82
CA GLY A 23 -9.85 2.60 7.42
C GLY A 23 -8.80 3.49 8.07
N GLU A 24 -9.03 4.78 8.15
CA GLU A 24 -8.11 5.71 8.83
C GLU A 24 -8.00 5.43 10.34
N VAL A 25 -9.13 5.14 10.99
CA VAL A 25 -9.15 4.74 12.41
C VAL A 25 -8.37 3.44 12.61
N LEU A 26 -8.64 2.44 11.78
CA LEU A 26 -7.93 1.18 11.82
C LEU A 26 -6.42 1.39 11.60
N TYR A 27 -6.02 2.14 10.58
CA TYR A 27 -4.62 2.41 10.28
C TYR A 27 -3.88 2.99 11.48
N LYS A 28 -4.45 4.00 12.11
CA LYS A 28 -3.86 4.67 13.29
C LYS A 28 -3.77 3.74 14.50
N SER A 29 -4.59 2.70 14.58
CA SER A 29 -4.56 1.72 15.67
C SER A 29 -3.51 0.62 15.49
N ILE A 30 -2.94 0.46 14.29
CA ILE A 30 -1.98 -0.62 14.00
C ILE A 30 -0.61 -0.37 14.62
N ASP A 31 -0.12 0.85 14.61
CA ASP A 31 1.20 1.29 15.08
C ASP A 31 2.36 0.52 14.41
N GLU A 32 2.68 -0.69 14.86
CA GLU A 32 3.75 -1.53 14.34
C GLU A 32 3.33 -3.00 14.19
N VAL A 33 3.91 -3.67 13.19
CA VAL A 33 3.67 -5.09 12.93
C VAL A 33 4.99 -5.83 12.73
N TYR A 34 5.23 -6.88 13.50
CA TYR A 34 6.40 -7.75 13.30
C TYR A 34 6.29 -8.52 11.99
N CYS A 35 7.35 -8.47 11.17
CA CYS A 35 7.46 -9.22 9.92
C CYS A 35 8.59 -10.25 10.02
N PRO A 36 8.28 -11.56 9.97
CA PRO A 36 9.29 -12.61 10.09
C PRO A 36 10.37 -12.57 9.02
N TYR A 37 10.03 -12.17 7.79
CA TYR A 37 11.01 -12.06 6.71
C TYR A 37 12.14 -11.09 7.06
N PHE A 38 11.82 -9.92 7.60
CA PHE A 38 12.81 -8.92 7.99
C PHE A 38 13.36 -9.14 9.42
N GLN A 39 12.70 -9.95 10.22
CA GLN A 39 12.97 -10.12 11.66
C GLN A 39 12.90 -8.79 12.44
N GLU A 40 12.07 -7.87 11.98
CA GLU A 40 11.88 -6.56 12.58
C GLU A 40 10.42 -6.10 12.51
N LYS A 41 10.11 -5.01 13.21
CA LYS A 41 8.79 -4.38 13.18
C LYS A 41 8.69 -3.38 12.03
N ILE A 42 7.58 -3.44 11.34
CA ILE A 42 7.20 -2.51 10.25
C ILE A 42 6.28 -1.47 10.84
N SER A 43 6.64 -0.20 10.76
CA SER A 43 5.81 0.89 11.26
C SER A 43 4.69 1.27 10.28
N PHE A 44 3.55 1.67 10.83
CA PHE A 44 2.39 2.20 10.08
C PHE A 44 2.28 3.71 10.34
N GLY A 45 3.14 4.47 9.69
CA GLY A 45 3.27 5.91 9.88
C GLY A 45 2.43 6.75 8.92
N VAL A 46 2.52 8.07 9.09
CA VAL A 46 1.77 9.06 8.31
C VAL A 46 2.00 8.92 6.80
N GLN A 47 3.21 8.61 6.38
CA GLN A 47 3.56 8.51 4.96
C GLN A 47 2.76 7.40 4.24
N GLY A 48 2.60 6.24 4.87
CA GLY A 48 1.80 5.16 4.30
C GLY A 48 0.31 5.52 4.24
N LEU A 49 -0.23 6.15 5.28
CA LEU A 49 -1.62 6.62 5.27
C LEU A 49 -1.88 7.63 4.15
N GLU A 50 -0.99 8.59 3.98
CA GLU A 50 -1.08 9.58 2.90
C GLU A 50 -0.97 8.90 1.52
N HIS A 51 -0.10 7.90 1.39
CA HIS A 51 0.03 7.17 0.13
C HIS A 51 -1.21 6.33 -0.23
N LEU A 52 -2.00 5.89 0.73
CA LEU A 52 -3.31 5.27 0.45
C LEU A 52 -4.31 6.26 -0.16
N LYS A 53 -4.18 7.55 0.13
CA LYS A 53 -5.08 8.61 -0.34
C LYS A 53 -4.57 9.33 -1.60
N PHE A 54 -3.26 9.48 -1.71
CA PHE A 54 -2.62 10.28 -2.77
C PHE A 54 -1.60 9.47 -3.55
N LYS A 55 -1.44 9.83 -4.81
CA LYS A 55 -0.34 9.39 -5.68
C LYS A 55 0.81 10.40 -5.63
N ARG A 56 1.83 10.17 -6.46
CA ARG A 56 2.94 11.10 -6.70
C ARG A 56 2.44 12.55 -6.86
N ARG A 57 3.17 13.52 -6.30
CA ARG A 57 2.86 14.96 -6.34
C ARG A 57 1.52 15.33 -5.71
N GLU A 58 1.14 14.67 -4.65
CA GLU A 58 -0.08 14.97 -3.89
C GLU A 58 -1.37 14.86 -4.73
N ARG A 59 -1.32 14.17 -5.86
CA ARG A 59 -2.50 13.91 -6.67
C ARG A 59 -3.40 12.90 -5.96
N ALA A 60 -4.61 13.31 -5.64
CA ALA A 60 -5.58 12.41 -5.02
C ALA A 60 -5.86 11.17 -5.90
N ARG A 61 -5.89 10.00 -5.29
CA ARG A 61 -6.39 8.77 -5.93
C ARG A 61 -7.90 8.90 -6.14
N SER A 62 -8.43 8.19 -7.12
CA SER A 62 -9.89 8.10 -7.27
C SER A 62 -10.52 7.55 -5.99
N GLU A 63 -11.76 7.95 -5.70
CA GLU A 63 -12.51 7.43 -4.55
C GLU A 63 -12.59 5.90 -4.54
N GLN A 64 -12.70 5.32 -5.71
CA GLN A 64 -12.72 3.88 -5.91
C GLN A 64 -11.40 3.21 -5.53
N ASP A 65 -10.25 3.75 -5.95
CA ASP A 65 -8.93 3.22 -5.59
C ASP A 65 -8.72 3.33 -4.08
N GLN A 66 -9.04 4.49 -3.49
CA GLN A 66 -8.98 4.66 -2.04
C GLN A 66 -9.90 3.69 -1.30
N TYR A 67 -11.16 3.55 -1.76
CA TYR A 67 -12.13 2.64 -1.17
C TYR A 67 -11.60 1.21 -1.08
N MET A 68 -11.05 0.71 -2.18
CA MET A 68 -10.51 -0.66 -2.20
C MET A 68 -9.30 -0.83 -1.27
N ARG A 69 -8.41 0.13 -1.25
CA ARG A 69 -7.24 0.10 -0.35
C ARG A 69 -7.65 0.10 1.12
N PHE A 70 -8.58 0.96 1.50
CA PHE A 70 -9.10 0.98 2.88
C PHE A 70 -9.88 -0.28 3.25
N LYS A 71 -10.61 -0.87 2.32
CA LYS A 71 -11.31 -2.16 2.55
C LYS A 71 -10.36 -3.33 2.75
N LEU A 72 -9.22 -3.33 2.11
CA LEU A 72 -8.22 -4.40 2.19
C LEU A 72 -7.21 -4.18 3.31
N LEU A 73 -7.16 -2.99 3.87
CA LEU A 73 -6.14 -2.61 4.86
C LEU A 73 -6.10 -3.54 6.08
N ASN A 74 -7.24 -4.07 6.50
CA ASN A 74 -7.34 -5.01 7.61
C ASN A 74 -6.57 -6.32 7.38
N LEU A 75 -6.22 -6.64 6.12
CA LEU A 75 -5.44 -7.83 5.78
C LEU A 75 -3.93 -7.59 5.98
N ALA A 76 -3.47 -6.35 5.91
CA ALA A 76 -2.06 -6.03 5.93
C ALA A 76 -1.30 -6.53 7.18
N PRO A 77 -1.80 -6.34 8.42
CA PRO A 77 -1.12 -6.85 9.60
C PRO A 77 -1.01 -8.38 9.64
N GLU A 78 -2.06 -9.08 9.22
CA GLU A 78 -2.09 -10.54 9.21
C GLU A 78 -1.12 -11.11 8.17
N ILE A 79 -1.08 -10.52 6.97
CA ILE A 79 -0.15 -10.89 5.92
C ILE A 79 1.29 -10.66 6.35
N LEU A 80 1.61 -9.49 6.89
CA LEU A 80 2.97 -9.19 7.34
C LEU A 80 3.45 -10.13 8.44
N ARG A 81 2.60 -10.47 9.42
CA ARG A 81 2.95 -11.41 10.51
C ARG A 81 3.23 -12.82 10.00
N SER A 82 2.65 -13.21 8.89
CA SER A 82 2.81 -14.54 8.28
C SER A 82 3.79 -14.58 7.11
N SER A 83 4.41 -13.44 6.75
CA SER A 83 5.30 -13.36 5.59
C SER A 83 6.72 -13.81 5.95
N HIS A 84 7.12 -14.96 5.41
CA HIS A 84 8.48 -15.51 5.52
C HIS A 84 9.28 -15.40 4.22
N THR A 85 8.64 -15.03 3.12
CA THR A 85 9.24 -14.91 1.79
C THR A 85 8.87 -13.57 1.15
N LEU A 86 9.76 -13.05 0.33
CA LEU A 86 9.60 -11.83 -0.43
C LEU A 86 9.44 -12.15 -1.91
N GLN A 87 8.53 -11.47 -2.59
CA GLN A 87 8.27 -11.72 -4.01
C GLN A 87 8.98 -10.72 -4.91
N GLY A 88 9.29 -9.53 -4.44
CA GLY A 88 10.00 -8.53 -5.23
C GLY A 88 10.72 -7.49 -4.40
N ILE A 89 11.79 -6.94 -4.98
CA ILE A 89 12.53 -5.78 -4.46
C ILE A 89 12.74 -4.82 -5.61
N LEU A 90 12.44 -3.56 -5.39
CA LEU A 90 12.84 -2.47 -6.27
C LEU A 90 13.74 -1.50 -5.50
N GLU A 91 14.97 -1.35 -5.95
CA GLU A 91 15.91 -0.37 -5.42
C GLU A 91 16.05 0.78 -6.41
N THR A 92 15.95 1.99 -5.92
CA THR A 92 16.02 3.20 -6.74
C THR A 92 16.54 4.38 -5.92
N GLU A 93 16.83 5.48 -6.59
CA GLU A 93 17.16 6.75 -5.94
C GLU A 93 15.99 7.73 -6.11
N LYS A 94 15.61 8.39 -5.04
CA LYS A 94 14.53 9.37 -5.02
C LYS A 94 14.87 10.62 -4.26
N PHE A 95 14.27 11.71 -4.70
CA PHE A 95 14.28 12.95 -3.95
C PHE A 95 13.30 12.84 -2.77
N GLU A 96 13.86 12.74 -1.58
CA GLU A 96 13.09 12.69 -0.32
C GLU A 96 13.23 14.01 0.43
N ARG A 97 12.12 14.45 1.05
CA ARG A 97 12.11 15.64 1.92
C ARG A 97 12.72 15.27 3.26
N VAL A 98 13.80 15.94 3.61
CA VAL A 98 14.51 15.73 4.87
C VAL A 98 14.52 17.03 5.67
N ARG A 99 14.16 16.94 6.93
CA ARG A 99 14.27 18.08 7.84
C ARG A 99 15.70 18.16 8.38
N VAL A 100 16.44 19.19 7.93
CA VAL A 100 17.79 19.49 8.41
C VAL A 100 17.72 20.78 9.23
N HIS A 101 17.85 20.65 10.55
CA HIS A 101 17.66 21.74 11.50
C HIS A 101 16.25 22.38 11.37
N SER A 102 16.18 23.65 10.96
CA SER A 102 14.94 24.39 10.76
C SER A 102 14.45 24.42 9.31
N ARG A 103 15.19 23.81 8.38
CA ARG A 103 14.88 23.78 6.95
C ARG A 103 14.35 22.41 6.54
N THR A 104 13.55 22.41 5.48
CA THR A 104 13.19 21.18 4.76
C THR A 104 13.93 21.22 3.43
N ASP A 105 14.89 20.32 3.28
CA ASP A 105 15.65 20.14 2.05
C ASP A 105 15.16 18.90 1.31
N THR A 106 15.34 18.92 -0.03
CA THR A 106 15.04 17.77 -0.88
C THR A 106 16.36 17.14 -1.30
N ILE A 107 16.64 15.96 -0.82
CA ILE A 107 17.90 15.26 -1.02
C ILE A 107 17.65 13.95 -1.76
N LEU A 108 18.51 13.63 -2.73
CA LEU A 108 18.49 12.33 -3.42
C LEU A 108 18.96 11.25 -2.46
N LYS A 109 18.14 10.24 -2.24
CA LYS A 109 18.39 9.13 -1.32
C LYS A 109 18.10 7.79 -1.96
N PRO A 110 18.87 6.74 -1.62
CA PRO A 110 18.51 5.38 -1.99
C PRO A 110 17.22 4.98 -1.27
N VAL A 111 16.31 4.38 -2.02
CA VAL A 111 15.00 3.93 -1.54
C VAL A 111 14.77 2.51 -2.01
N SER A 112 14.38 1.64 -1.10
CA SER A 112 14.00 0.26 -1.40
C SER A 112 12.51 0.05 -1.18
N TYR A 113 11.88 -0.64 -2.12
CA TYR A 113 10.51 -1.10 -2.03
C TYR A 113 10.51 -2.63 -2.01
N TYR A 114 9.89 -3.20 -1.00
CA TYR A 114 9.78 -4.64 -0.81
C TYR A 114 8.33 -5.05 -1.04
N GLU A 115 8.14 -6.10 -1.83
CA GLU A 115 6.84 -6.55 -2.27
C GLU A 115 6.48 -7.92 -1.71
N PHE A 116 5.36 -7.98 -1.00
CA PHE A 116 4.73 -9.21 -0.55
C PHE A 116 3.42 -9.44 -1.30
N ILE A 117 3.31 -10.57 -1.97
CA ILE A 117 2.09 -11.00 -2.64
C ILE A 117 1.45 -12.11 -1.82
N ALA A 118 0.21 -11.92 -1.41
CA ALA A 118 -0.50 -12.88 -0.60
C ALA A 118 -1.94 -13.09 -1.07
N VAL A 119 -2.46 -14.28 -0.79
CA VAL A 119 -3.88 -14.57 -0.91
C VAL A 119 -4.43 -14.84 0.48
N LEU A 120 -5.29 -13.96 0.96
CA LEU A 120 -5.92 -14.08 2.27
C LEU A 120 -7.42 -13.79 2.15
N LYS A 121 -8.25 -14.64 2.78
CA LYS A 121 -9.72 -14.50 2.75
C LYS A 121 -10.27 -14.34 1.31
N ARG A 122 -9.72 -15.10 0.36
CA ARG A 122 -10.03 -15.07 -1.08
C ARG A 122 -9.65 -13.76 -1.80
N ASN A 123 -8.94 -12.86 -1.12
CA ASN A 123 -8.39 -11.65 -1.74
C ASN A 123 -6.92 -11.86 -2.04
N ARG A 124 -6.52 -11.60 -3.28
CA ARG A 124 -5.12 -11.53 -3.67
C ARG A 124 -4.70 -10.07 -3.59
N VAL A 125 -3.69 -9.81 -2.80
CA VAL A 125 -3.19 -8.45 -2.56
C VAL A 125 -1.68 -8.40 -2.63
N ARG A 126 -1.18 -7.21 -2.92
CA ARG A 126 0.23 -6.87 -2.89
C ARG A 126 0.44 -5.85 -1.77
N ILE A 127 1.35 -6.13 -0.85
CA ILE A 127 1.77 -5.18 0.17
C ILE A 127 3.14 -4.65 -0.18
N ILE A 128 3.30 -3.35 -0.13
CA ILE A 128 4.57 -2.66 -0.36
C ILE A 128 5.07 -2.09 0.95
N ILE A 129 6.30 -2.44 1.29
CA ILE A 129 7.06 -1.86 2.39
C ILE A 129 8.15 -0.96 1.79
N LYS A 130 8.30 0.23 2.32
CA LYS A 130 9.32 1.20 1.88
C LYS A 130 10.41 1.33 2.93
N GLN A 131 11.64 1.50 2.48
CA GLN A 131 12.79 1.86 3.30
C GLN A 131 13.56 2.97 2.60
N ILE A 132 13.94 3.99 3.35
CA ILE A 132 14.76 5.10 2.85
C ILE A 132 16.14 4.95 3.49
N GLU A 133 17.17 4.76 2.65
CA GLU A 133 18.52 4.42 3.10
C GLU A 133 18.49 3.19 4.03
N ASP A 134 19.22 3.23 5.12
CA ASP A 134 19.24 2.19 6.17
C ASP A 134 18.25 2.50 7.31
N GLY A 135 17.24 3.33 7.05
CA GLY A 135 16.23 3.71 8.03
C GLY A 135 15.22 2.59 8.32
N GLN A 136 14.31 2.87 9.23
CA GLN A 136 13.24 1.95 9.58
C GLN A 136 12.35 1.64 8.37
N LYS A 137 12.00 0.38 8.19
CA LYS A 137 11.02 -0.05 7.20
C LYS A 137 9.61 0.31 7.65
N PHE A 138 8.82 0.78 6.72
CA PHE A 138 7.44 1.18 7.01
C PHE A 138 6.47 0.75 5.92
N PHE A 139 5.22 0.55 6.32
CA PHE A 139 4.13 0.25 5.40
C PHE A 139 3.95 1.41 4.42
N TRP A 140 3.96 1.09 3.13
CA TRP A 140 3.79 2.06 2.05
C TRP A 140 2.42 1.96 1.40
N SER A 141 2.01 0.76 1.02
CA SER A 141 0.76 0.58 0.29
C SER A 141 0.22 -0.85 0.38
N ILE A 142 -1.08 -0.97 0.14
CA ILE A 142 -1.76 -2.22 -0.17
C ILE A 142 -2.48 -2.07 -1.50
N ILE A 143 -2.19 -2.97 -2.44
CA ILE A 143 -2.65 -2.90 -3.82
C ILE A 143 -3.52 -4.11 -4.11
N PRO A 144 -4.79 -3.92 -4.47
CA PRO A 144 -5.63 -5.03 -4.91
C PRO A 144 -5.22 -5.50 -6.32
N PHE A 145 -5.40 -6.78 -6.60
CA PHE A 145 -5.32 -7.28 -7.97
C PHE A 145 -6.63 -7.01 -8.69
N TRP A 146 -6.58 -6.11 -9.65
CA TRP A 146 -7.75 -5.66 -10.42
C TRP A 146 -7.96 -6.50 -11.69
N GLY A 147 -9.21 -6.90 -11.89
CA GLY A 147 -9.72 -7.29 -13.19
C GLY A 147 -9.24 -8.64 -13.74
N MET A 148 -9.80 -8.95 -14.87
CA MET A 148 -9.44 -10.07 -15.73
C MET A 148 -9.11 -9.52 -17.12
N ASN A 149 -8.05 -9.99 -17.74
CA ASN A 149 -7.79 -9.73 -19.14
C ASN A 149 -8.90 -10.40 -19.96
N ALA A 150 -9.59 -9.63 -20.80
CA ALA A 150 -10.72 -10.13 -21.58
C ALA A 150 -10.29 -11.18 -22.61
N GLU A 151 -9.07 -11.10 -23.14
CA GLU A 151 -8.54 -11.99 -24.16
C GLU A 151 -7.98 -13.28 -23.57
N THR A 152 -7.17 -13.16 -22.51
CA THR A 152 -6.47 -14.31 -21.91
C THR A 152 -7.24 -14.96 -20.78
N ARG A 153 -8.33 -14.37 -20.32
CA ARG A 153 -9.10 -14.76 -19.11
C ARG A 153 -8.23 -14.93 -17.85
N SER A 154 -7.02 -14.41 -17.89
CA SER A 154 -6.13 -14.36 -16.74
C SER A 154 -6.39 -13.11 -15.92
N ARG A 155 -6.12 -13.18 -14.62
CA ARG A 155 -6.17 -11.97 -13.77
C ARG A 155 -5.04 -11.05 -14.20
N ILE A 156 -5.39 -9.81 -14.52
CA ILE A 156 -4.40 -8.76 -14.74
C ILE A 156 -3.75 -8.51 -13.38
N LEU A 157 -2.47 -8.88 -13.29
CA LEU A 157 -1.61 -8.37 -12.24
C LEU A 157 -1.47 -6.88 -12.52
N HIS A 158 -1.73 -6.05 -11.54
CA HIS A 158 -1.42 -4.64 -11.69
C HIS A 158 0.10 -4.53 -11.78
N ASP A 159 0.62 -4.29 -12.98
CA ASP A 159 2.04 -4.03 -13.22
C ASP A 159 2.40 -2.60 -12.77
N GLY A 160 1.82 -2.18 -11.65
CA GLY A 160 2.07 -0.89 -11.07
C GLY A 160 3.51 -0.74 -10.63
N VAL A 161 4.04 0.44 -10.78
CA VAL A 161 5.33 0.80 -10.22
C VAL A 161 5.16 0.94 -8.71
N PRO A 162 5.84 0.15 -7.87
CA PRO A 162 5.67 0.17 -6.41
C PRO A 162 5.77 1.55 -5.78
N GLU A 163 6.43 2.46 -6.47
CA GLU A 163 6.60 3.84 -6.09
C GLU A 163 5.34 4.70 -6.25
N GLU A 164 4.49 4.36 -7.20
CA GLU A 164 3.33 5.16 -7.59
C GLU A 164 2.01 4.55 -7.11
N ASP A 165 2.03 3.25 -6.91
CA ASP A 165 0.90 2.45 -6.46
C ASP A 165 0.99 2.21 -4.94
#